data_13ad913aaf13e7a67a47615ad90796a5
#
_entry.id   13ad913aaf13e7a67a47615ad90796a5
#
_cell.length_a   1.000
_cell.length_b   1.000
_cell.length_c   1.000
_cell.angle_alpha   90.00
_cell.angle_beta   90.00
_cell.angle_gamma   90.00
#
_symmetry.space_group_name_H-M   'P 1'
#
loop_
_entity.id
_entity.type
_entity.pdbx_description
1 polymer ?
#
loop_
_entity_poly.entity_id
_entity_poly.type
_entity_poly.pdbx_seq_one_letter_code
_entity_poly.pdbx_strand_id
1 'polypeptide(L)'
;MVIDSGPKVRSEDIIETDPPVSILQRAAWWANLRPGGGLGALHPDAILVPETPAASEIFKGLVRRAEDAGQNESESAIWARAIEKARRLALIYACSRDPEAPCIDDQAARWGVELATYTTERFISVMADEVTSDDPQQQRWQKVRKIIQAFTSRTQLCSRSQLLRACKWNSKDLDKILDTMVQANVLEVRSHPASNGKSTTYYSIRN
;
A
#
# COMPACT_ATOMS: atom_id res chain seq x y z
N MET A 1 -3.03 -8.28 4.53
CA MET A 1 -3.94 -7.61 3.59
C MET A 1 -4.33 -6.28 4.22
N VAL A 2 -3.84 -5.17 3.68
CA VAL A 2 -4.22 -3.84 4.16
C VAL A 2 -5.61 -3.54 3.61
N ILE A 3 -6.62 -3.63 4.45
CA ILE A 3 -7.98 -3.24 4.11
C ILE A 3 -8.05 -1.73 4.31
N ASP A 4 -8.36 -1.01 3.25
CA ASP A 4 -8.65 0.42 3.34
C ASP A 4 -9.92 0.57 4.18
N SER A 5 -9.80 1.23 5.34
CA SER A 5 -10.96 1.58 6.13
C SER A 5 -11.67 2.75 5.44
N GLY A 6 -12.44 2.45 4.40
CA GLY A 6 -13.42 3.37 3.85
C GLY A 6 -14.40 3.84 4.93
N PRO A 7 -15.29 4.79 4.61
CA PRO A 7 -16.32 5.23 5.55
C PRO A 7 -17.08 4.02 6.08
N LYS A 8 -17.21 3.93 7.41
CA LYS A 8 -17.95 2.83 8.04
C LYS A 8 -19.39 2.87 7.56
N VAL A 9 -19.77 1.88 6.77
CA VAL A 9 -21.18 1.65 6.39
C VAL A 9 -21.91 1.22 7.66
N ARG A 10 -23.01 1.87 7.99
CA ARG A 10 -23.85 1.44 9.11
C ARG A 10 -24.51 0.12 8.75
N SER A 11 -24.68 -0.78 9.73
CA SER A 11 -25.33 -2.07 9.50
C SER A 11 -26.75 -1.94 8.94
N GLU A 12 -27.40 -0.83 9.20
CA GLU A 12 -28.74 -0.47 8.68
C GLU A 12 -28.74 -0.20 7.16
N ASP A 13 -27.57 0.13 6.59
CA ASP A 13 -27.41 0.39 5.15
C ASP A 13 -27.04 -0.88 4.35
N ILE A 14 -26.88 -2.02 5.01
CA ILE A 14 -26.56 -3.29 4.38
C ILE A 14 -27.88 -3.94 3.94
N ILE A 15 -28.16 -3.86 2.65
CA ILE A 15 -29.26 -4.62 2.05
C ILE A 15 -28.75 -6.05 1.83
N GLU A 16 -29.29 -7.01 2.60
CA GLU A 16 -29.05 -8.42 2.33
C GLU A 16 -29.74 -8.80 1.02
N THR A 17 -28.95 -8.99 -0.03
CA THR A 17 -29.40 -9.48 -1.31
C THR A 17 -28.88 -10.89 -1.53
N ASP A 18 -29.70 -11.76 -2.07
CA ASP A 18 -29.28 -13.09 -2.47
C ASP A 18 -28.11 -12.98 -3.48
N PRO A 19 -27.08 -13.82 -3.35
CA PRO A 19 -25.96 -13.82 -4.30
C PRO A 19 -26.48 -14.08 -5.72
N PRO A 20 -25.92 -13.44 -6.75
CA PRO A 20 -26.26 -13.75 -8.14
C PRO A 20 -26.16 -15.25 -8.44
N VAL A 21 -27.11 -15.77 -9.22
CA VAL A 21 -27.17 -17.19 -9.57
C VAL A 21 -25.85 -17.69 -10.18
N SER A 22 -25.16 -16.85 -10.96
CA SER A 22 -23.85 -17.17 -11.54
C SER A 22 -22.78 -17.45 -10.48
N ILE A 23 -22.81 -16.73 -9.34
CA ILE A 23 -21.89 -16.97 -8.22
C ILE A 23 -22.23 -18.31 -7.56
N LEU A 24 -23.50 -18.58 -7.31
CA LEU A 24 -23.96 -19.86 -6.71
C LEU A 24 -23.59 -21.05 -7.60
N GLN A 25 -23.78 -20.94 -8.90
CA GLN A 25 -23.40 -21.99 -9.85
C GLN A 25 -21.89 -22.25 -9.85
N ARG A 26 -21.07 -21.19 -9.85
CA ARG A 26 -19.61 -21.31 -9.75
C ARG A 26 -19.17 -21.92 -8.41
N ALA A 27 -19.74 -21.48 -7.32
CA ALA A 27 -19.45 -22.05 -6.00
C ALA A 27 -19.79 -23.55 -5.94
N ALA A 28 -20.97 -23.93 -6.49
CA ALA A 28 -21.38 -25.33 -6.57
C ALA A 28 -20.43 -26.16 -7.46
N TRP A 29 -19.98 -25.60 -8.58
CA TRP A 29 -19.00 -26.27 -9.45
C TRP A 29 -17.69 -26.57 -8.71
N TRP A 30 -17.13 -25.55 -8.01
CA TRP A 30 -15.90 -25.72 -7.22
C TRP A 30 -16.09 -26.68 -6.04
N ALA A 31 -17.23 -26.66 -5.38
CA ALA A 31 -17.54 -27.57 -4.27
C ALA A 31 -17.60 -29.04 -4.73
N ASN A 32 -17.98 -29.26 -5.99
CA ASN A 32 -18.05 -30.60 -6.59
C ASN A 32 -16.77 -31.04 -7.31
N LEU A 33 -15.81 -30.15 -7.51
CA LEU A 33 -14.55 -30.48 -8.14
C LEU A 33 -13.78 -31.50 -7.29
N ARG A 34 -13.49 -32.64 -7.84
CA ARG A 34 -12.71 -33.73 -7.21
C ARG A 34 -11.51 -34.07 -8.08
N PRO A 35 -10.42 -33.27 -8.05
CA PRO A 35 -9.21 -33.61 -8.81
C PRO A 35 -8.61 -34.89 -8.23
N GLY A 36 -8.57 -35.94 -9.02
CA GLY A 36 -7.90 -37.20 -8.80
C GLY A 36 -7.87 -37.72 -7.36
N GLY A 37 -8.63 -38.77 -7.06
CA GLY A 37 -8.57 -39.43 -5.76
C GLY A 37 -9.78 -39.18 -4.89
N GLY A 38 -10.43 -40.29 -4.46
CA GLY A 38 -11.51 -40.24 -3.46
C GLY A 38 -10.96 -39.78 -2.09
N LEU A 39 -11.83 -39.68 -1.09
CA LEU A 39 -11.57 -39.29 0.30
C LEU A 39 -10.39 -40.02 1.00
N GLY A 40 -9.83 -41.08 0.38
CA GLY A 40 -8.68 -41.84 0.88
C GLY A 40 -7.36 -41.57 0.15
N ALA A 41 -7.31 -40.71 -0.87
CA ALA A 41 -6.06 -40.36 -1.52
C ALA A 41 -5.28 -39.35 -0.67
N LEU A 42 -4.12 -39.76 -0.20
CA LEU A 42 -3.19 -38.93 0.59
C LEU A 42 -2.70 -37.67 -0.16
N HIS A 43 -2.70 -37.73 -1.49
CA HIS A 43 -2.28 -36.62 -2.35
C HIS A 43 -3.20 -36.55 -3.57
N PRO A 44 -3.99 -35.49 -3.75
CA PRO A 44 -4.73 -35.28 -4.98
C PRO A 44 -3.77 -35.00 -6.14
N ASP A 45 -4.06 -35.54 -7.33
CA ASP A 45 -3.29 -35.22 -8.52
C ASP A 45 -3.39 -33.72 -8.84
N ALA A 46 -2.26 -33.05 -8.99
CA ALA A 46 -2.23 -31.64 -9.32
C ALA A 46 -2.68 -31.42 -10.77
N ILE A 47 -3.65 -30.52 -10.97
CA ILE A 47 -4.06 -30.04 -12.28
C ILE A 47 -3.13 -28.90 -12.68
N LEU A 48 -2.39 -29.09 -13.79
CA LEU A 48 -1.53 -28.05 -14.35
C LEU A 48 -2.37 -27.09 -15.21
N VAL A 49 -2.34 -25.81 -14.85
CA VAL A 49 -2.94 -24.75 -15.64
C VAL A 49 -1.89 -24.12 -16.53
N PRO A 50 -2.05 -24.16 -17.87
CA PRO A 50 -1.05 -23.61 -18.79
C PRO A 50 -0.97 -22.08 -18.68
N GLU A 51 0.22 -21.56 -18.97
CA GLU A 51 0.52 -20.12 -19.04
C GLU A 51 0.88 -19.79 -20.50
N THR A 52 0.31 -18.70 -21.05
CA THR A 52 0.69 -18.24 -22.40
C THR A 52 2.06 -17.56 -22.40
N PRO A 53 2.77 -17.54 -23.54
CA PRO A 53 4.04 -16.81 -23.65
C PRO A 53 3.91 -15.33 -23.30
N ALA A 54 2.78 -14.70 -23.65
CA ALA A 54 2.50 -13.30 -23.30
C ALA A 54 2.36 -13.10 -21.79
N ALA A 55 1.68 -14.00 -21.09
CA ALA A 55 1.58 -13.98 -19.62
C ALA A 55 2.95 -14.13 -18.95
N SER A 56 3.78 -15.05 -19.49
CA SER A 56 5.15 -15.26 -18.99
C SER A 56 6.00 -13.99 -19.07
N GLU A 57 5.92 -13.24 -20.17
CA GLU A 57 6.65 -11.98 -20.31
C GLU A 57 6.17 -10.90 -19.30
N ILE A 58 4.87 -10.86 -18.99
CA ILE A 58 4.32 -9.96 -17.99
C ILE A 58 4.90 -10.27 -16.60
N PHE A 59 4.97 -11.55 -16.22
CA PHE A 59 5.58 -11.97 -14.96
C PHE A 59 7.08 -11.69 -14.89
N LYS A 60 7.81 -11.89 -16.00
CA LYS A 60 9.23 -11.51 -16.09
C LYS A 60 9.43 -10.00 -15.89
N GLY A 61 8.49 -9.18 -16.40
CA GLY A 61 8.46 -7.74 -16.14
C GLY A 61 8.34 -7.40 -14.65
N LEU A 62 7.49 -8.12 -13.92
CA LEU A 62 7.36 -7.97 -12.47
C LEU A 62 8.63 -8.38 -11.72
N VAL A 63 9.30 -9.46 -12.16
CA VAL A 63 10.59 -9.88 -11.55
C VAL A 63 11.64 -8.78 -11.69
N ARG A 64 11.83 -8.23 -12.90
CA ARG A 64 12.76 -7.11 -13.11
C ARG A 64 12.41 -5.90 -12.25
N ARG A 65 11.12 -5.53 -12.19
CA ARG A 65 10.68 -4.44 -11.30
C ARG A 65 10.97 -4.72 -9.83
N ALA A 66 10.81 -5.96 -9.38
CA ALA A 66 11.11 -6.37 -8.01
C ALA A 66 12.61 -6.29 -7.70
N GLU A 67 13.47 -6.65 -8.66
CA GLU A 67 14.92 -6.51 -8.56
C GLU A 67 15.34 -5.03 -8.47
N ASP A 68 14.75 -4.17 -9.30
CA ASP A 68 15.04 -2.72 -9.31
C ASP A 68 14.53 -2.00 -8.05
N ALA A 69 13.38 -2.44 -7.49
CA ALA A 69 12.74 -1.80 -6.35
C ALA A 69 13.32 -2.26 -4.99
N GLY A 70 13.97 -3.41 -4.94
CA GLY A 70 14.53 -3.99 -3.72
C GLY A 70 15.82 -3.32 -3.30
N GLN A 71 15.78 -2.04 -2.88
CA GLN A 71 16.96 -1.28 -2.47
C GLN A 71 17.55 -1.73 -1.13
N ASN A 72 16.77 -2.44 -0.32
CA ASN A 72 17.20 -3.03 0.95
C ASN A 72 16.66 -4.45 1.09
N GLU A 73 17.27 -5.23 2.00
CA GLU A 73 16.96 -6.65 2.20
C GLU A 73 15.49 -6.89 2.57
N SER A 74 14.91 -5.99 3.37
CA SER A 74 13.50 -6.10 3.81
C SER A 74 12.53 -5.86 2.65
N GLU A 75 12.76 -4.87 1.81
CA GLU A 75 11.93 -4.59 0.63
C GLU A 75 12.06 -5.70 -0.43
N SER A 76 13.29 -6.20 -0.64
CA SER A 76 13.53 -7.33 -1.54
C SER A 76 12.72 -8.56 -1.15
N ALA A 77 12.65 -8.90 0.14
CA ALA A 77 11.83 -10.01 0.64
C ALA A 77 10.32 -9.79 0.42
N ILE A 78 9.84 -8.55 0.54
CA ILE A 78 8.43 -8.20 0.30
C ILE A 78 8.11 -8.35 -1.20
N TRP A 79 8.98 -7.86 -2.07
CA TRP A 79 8.80 -7.96 -3.52
C TRP A 79 8.88 -9.40 -4.04
N ALA A 80 9.74 -10.25 -3.46
CA ALA A 80 9.78 -11.68 -3.80
C ALA A 80 8.42 -12.36 -3.57
N ARG A 81 7.72 -12.00 -2.47
CA ARG A 81 6.36 -12.49 -2.21
C ARG A 81 5.31 -11.91 -3.15
N ALA A 82 5.53 -10.70 -3.69
CA ALA A 82 4.62 -10.11 -4.67
C ALA A 82 4.57 -10.92 -5.96
N ILE A 83 5.69 -11.48 -6.40
CA ILE A 83 5.77 -12.34 -7.60
C ILE A 83 4.92 -13.61 -7.42
N GLU A 84 5.07 -14.29 -6.30
CA GLU A 84 4.26 -15.47 -5.96
C GLU A 84 2.77 -15.12 -5.89
N LYS A 85 2.43 -14.02 -5.24
CA LYS A 85 1.07 -13.52 -5.10
C LYS A 85 0.44 -13.20 -6.45
N ALA A 86 1.18 -12.55 -7.35
CA ALA A 86 0.71 -12.22 -8.69
C ALA A 86 0.32 -13.49 -9.47
N ARG A 87 1.17 -14.52 -9.44
CA ARG A 87 0.87 -15.81 -10.11
C ARG A 87 -0.36 -16.50 -9.51
N ARG A 88 -0.51 -16.52 -8.19
CA ARG A 88 -1.69 -17.07 -7.52
C ARG A 88 -2.97 -16.32 -7.87
N LEU A 89 -2.91 -14.98 -7.91
CA LEU A 89 -4.05 -14.16 -8.31
C LEU A 89 -4.43 -14.40 -9.78
N ALA A 90 -3.46 -14.47 -10.68
CA ALA A 90 -3.70 -14.77 -12.08
C ALA A 90 -4.32 -16.16 -12.26
N LEU A 91 -3.87 -17.16 -11.51
CA LEU A 91 -4.47 -18.50 -11.51
C LEU A 91 -5.94 -18.45 -11.05
N ILE A 92 -6.23 -17.76 -9.94
CA ILE A 92 -7.60 -17.59 -9.44
C ILE A 92 -8.48 -16.93 -10.51
N TYR A 93 -7.97 -15.88 -11.16
CA TYR A 93 -8.69 -15.20 -12.23
C TYR A 93 -8.97 -16.11 -13.41
N ALA A 94 -7.96 -16.85 -13.90
CA ALA A 94 -8.10 -17.79 -15.01
C ALA A 94 -9.13 -18.88 -14.71
N CYS A 95 -9.03 -19.52 -13.55
CA CYS A 95 -9.98 -20.54 -13.09
C CYS A 95 -11.39 -19.99 -12.89
N SER A 96 -11.50 -18.76 -12.42
CA SER A 96 -12.81 -18.09 -12.21
C SER A 96 -13.49 -17.80 -13.55
N ARG A 97 -12.73 -17.49 -14.59
CA ARG A 97 -13.24 -17.20 -15.93
C ARG A 97 -13.67 -18.47 -16.67
N ASP A 98 -12.79 -19.46 -16.69
CA ASP A 98 -13.06 -20.75 -17.30
C ASP A 98 -12.57 -21.89 -16.39
N PRO A 99 -13.45 -22.50 -15.60
CA PRO A 99 -13.05 -23.55 -14.68
C PRO A 99 -12.80 -24.91 -15.36
N GLU A 100 -13.32 -25.11 -16.57
CA GLU A 100 -13.19 -26.39 -17.30
C GLU A 100 -11.88 -26.49 -18.08
N ALA A 101 -11.45 -25.36 -18.65
CA ALA A 101 -10.20 -25.25 -19.40
C ALA A 101 -9.41 -23.97 -19.01
N PRO A 102 -9.00 -23.83 -17.75
CA PRO A 102 -8.33 -22.62 -17.30
C PRO A 102 -6.99 -22.42 -17.99
N CYS A 103 -6.71 -21.19 -18.44
CA CYS A 103 -5.44 -20.79 -19.00
C CYS A 103 -5.07 -19.39 -18.48
N ILE A 104 -3.85 -19.24 -17.98
CA ILE A 104 -3.32 -17.95 -17.58
C ILE A 104 -2.86 -17.21 -18.85
N ASP A 105 -3.73 -16.35 -19.35
CA ASP A 105 -3.44 -15.47 -20.47
C ASP A 105 -2.89 -14.10 -20.01
N ASP A 106 -2.67 -13.20 -20.96
CA ASP A 106 -2.14 -11.85 -20.67
C ASP A 106 -3.09 -11.02 -19.80
N GLN A 107 -4.41 -11.18 -19.94
CA GLN A 107 -5.39 -10.47 -19.12
C GLN A 107 -5.33 -10.94 -17.67
N ALA A 108 -5.29 -12.25 -17.43
CA ALA A 108 -5.16 -12.82 -16.09
C ALA A 108 -3.83 -12.40 -15.44
N ALA A 109 -2.74 -12.43 -16.20
CA ALA A 109 -1.42 -12.03 -15.73
C ALA A 109 -1.36 -10.54 -15.38
N ARG A 110 -1.89 -9.64 -16.22
CA ARG A 110 -1.95 -8.18 -15.93
C ARG A 110 -2.73 -7.92 -14.67
N TRP A 111 -3.93 -8.46 -14.53
CA TRP A 111 -4.75 -8.28 -13.34
C TRP A 111 -4.03 -8.75 -12.08
N GLY A 112 -3.42 -9.93 -12.11
CA GLY A 112 -2.66 -10.47 -10.98
C GLY A 112 -1.46 -9.59 -10.60
N VAL A 113 -0.71 -9.12 -11.60
CA VAL A 113 0.45 -8.24 -11.40
C VAL A 113 0.05 -6.87 -10.87
N GLU A 114 -0.98 -6.25 -11.43
CA GLU A 114 -1.46 -4.94 -10.99
C GLU A 114 -1.92 -4.97 -9.53
N LEU A 115 -2.74 -5.96 -9.16
CA LEU A 115 -3.23 -6.09 -7.79
C LEU A 115 -2.11 -6.45 -6.80
N ALA A 116 -1.19 -7.34 -7.18
CA ALA A 116 -0.04 -7.68 -6.33
C ALA A 116 0.87 -6.47 -6.12
N THR A 117 1.17 -5.71 -7.18
CA THR A 117 1.98 -4.49 -7.14
C THR A 117 1.33 -3.45 -6.23
N TYR A 118 0.07 -3.09 -6.49
CA TYR A 118 -0.68 -2.11 -5.68
C TYR A 118 -0.64 -2.46 -4.18
N THR A 119 -0.97 -3.71 -3.85
CA THR A 119 -1.00 -4.13 -2.44
C THR A 119 0.38 -4.17 -1.80
N THR A 120 1.43 -4.45 -2.58
CA THR A 120 2.82 -4.46 -2.11
C THR A 120 3.32 -3.05 -1.82
N GLU A 121 3.12 -2.11 -2.76
CA GLU A 121 3.49 -0.70 -2.58
C GLU A 121 2.77 -0.07 -1.40
N ARG A 122 1.46 -0.35 -1.27
CA ARG A 122 0.69 0.13 -0.13
C ARG A 122 1.19 -0.46 1.19
N PHE A 123 1.56 -1.75 1.22
CA PHE A 123 2.12 -2.38 2.40
C PHE A 123 3.46 -1.73 2.79
N ILE A 124 4.37 -1.53 1.82
CA ILE A 124 5.66 -0.84 2.05
C ILE A 124 5.43 0.57 2.60
N SER A 125 4.48 1.33 2.02
CA SER A 125 4.13 2.67 2.48
C SER A 125 3.63 2.68 3.93
N VAL A 126 2.75 1.74 4.30
CA VAL A 126 2.23 1.62 5.67
C VAL A 126 3.34 1.20 6.63
N MET A 127 4.17 0.23 6.25
CA MET A 127 5.32 -0.20 7.07
C MET A 127 6.34 0.91 7.26
N ALA A 128 6.62 1.69 6.22
CA ALA A 128 7.50 2.85 6.35
C ALA A 128 6.93 3.90 7.33
N ASP A 129 5.61 4.06 7.37
CA ASP A 129 4.93 4.92 8.34
C ASP A 129 4.94 4.34 9.77
N GLU A 130 4.91 3.01 9.94
CA GLU A 130 4.86 2.34 11.25
C GLU A 130 6.25 2.04 11.83
N VAL A 131 7.21 1.61 11.01
CA VAL A 131 8.60 1.32 11.47
C VAL A 131 9.29 2.58 11.98
N THR A 132 8.90 3.74 11.46
CA THR A 132 9.32 5.01 12.06
C THR A 132 8.63 5.31 13.40
N SER A 133 7.68 4.47 13.86
CA SER A 133 6.85 4.73 15.03
C SER A 133 7.46 4.31 16.36
N ASP A 134 8.50 3.49 16.39
CA ASP A 134 9.12 3.03 17.65
C ASP A 134 10.15 4.02 18.24
N ASP A 135 10.64 4.97 17.43
CA ASP A 135 11.44 6.08 17.94
C ASP A 135 10.56 7.31 18.23
N PRO A 136 10.40 7.71 19.50
CA PRO A 136 9.60 8.88 19.87
C PRO A 136 10.04 10.16 19.15
N GLN A 137 11.31 10.27 18.76
CA GLN A 137 11.84 11.41 18.03
C GLN A 137 11.38 11.39 16.57
N GLN A 138 11.39 10.23 15.94
CA GLN A 138 10.90 10.07 14.57
C GLN A 138 9.37 10.25 14.47
N GLN A 139 8.61 9.77 15.45
CA GLN A 139 7.16 10.05 15.53
C GLN A 139 6.88 11.55 15.56
N ARG A 140 7.66 12.30 16.33
CA ARG A 140 7.54 13.75 16.41
C ARG A 140 7.90 14.43 15.08
N TRP A 141 8.93 13.94 14.38
CA TRP A 141 9.32 14.43 13.05
C TRP A 141 8.20 14.22 12.02
N GLN A 142 7.64 13.03 11.97
CA GLN A 142 6.54 12.73 11.05
C GLN A 142 5.29 13.57 11.36
N LYS A 143 4.97 13.76 12.63
CA LYS A 143 3.86 14.62 13.01
C LYS A 143 4.06 16.05 12.50
N VAL A 144 5.25 16.62 12.70
CA VAL A 144 5.60 17.95 12.17
C VAL A 144 5.50 17.97 10.65
N ARG A 145 6.06 16.96 9.96
CA ARG A 145 6.02 16.86 8.50
C ARG A 145 4.58 16.80 7.97
N LYS A 146 3.71 15.96 8.54
CA LYS A 146 2.29 15.84 8.16
C LYS A 146 1.55 17.17 8.34
N ILE A 147 1.81 17.88 9.43
CA ILE A 147 1.22 19.20 9.68
C ILE A 147 1.68 20.22 8.64
N ILE A 148 2.98 20.32 8.37
CA ILE A 148 3.52 21.24 7.36
C ILE A 148 2.92 20.93 5.98
N GLN A 149 2.84 19.67 5.57
CA GLN A 149 2.22 19.24 4.31
C GLN A 149 0.76 19.69 4.22
N ALA A 150 -0.02 19.49 5.28
CA ALA A 150 -1.42 19.91 5.32
C ALA A 150 -1.61 21.43 5.24
N PHE A 151 -0.67 22.22 5.76
CA PHE A 151 -0.70 23.68 5.61
C PHE A 151 -0.19 24.12 4.23
N THR A 152 0.85 23.49 3.70
CA THR A 152 1.41 23.80 2.38
C THR A 152 0.39 23.57 1.27
N SER A 153 -0.43 22.53 1.36
CA SER A 153 -1.51 22.30 0.39
C SER A 153 -2.62 23.36 0.42
N ARG A 154 -2.72 24.17 1.51
CA ARG A 154 -3.76 25.21 1.67
C ARG A 154 -3.24 26.63 1.52
N THR A 155 -2.05 26.95 2.03
CA THR A 155 -1.57 28.34 2.18
C THR A 155 -0.12 28.55 1.78
N GLN A 156 0.57 27.54 1.31
CA GLN A 156 1.98 27.53 0.88
C GLN A 156 3.05 27.65 1.99
N LEU A 157 2.77 28.21 3.17
CA LEU A 157 3.76 28.36 4.23
C LEU A 157 3.15 28.09 5.61
N CYS A 158 3.85 27.35 6.46
CA CYS A 158 3.43 27.05 7.83
C CYS A 158 4.28 27.83 8.85
N SER A 159 3.64 28.68 9.68
CA SER A 159 4.35 29.44 10.70
C SER A 159 4.64 28.60 11.94
N ARG A 160 5.69 29.01 12.72
CA ARG A 160 6.03 28.38 13.99
C ARG A 160 4.84 28.35 14.96
N SER A 161 4.06 29.42 15.03
CA SER A 161 2.88 29.51 15.91
C SER A 161 1.77 28.53 15.51
N GLN A 162 1.57 28.29 14.23
CA GLN A 162 0.63 27.29 13.72
C GLN A 162 1.09 25.87 14.08
N LEU A 163 2.39 25.56 13.92
CA LEU A 163 2.97 24.29 14.34
C LEU A 163 2.80 24.06 15.85
N LEU A 164 3.08 25.06 16.66
CA LEU A 164 2.97 24.96 18.12
C LEU A 164 1.53 24.61 18.54
N ARG A 165 0.52 25.28 17.95
CA ARG A 165 -0.88 25.01 18.22
C ARG A 165 -1.31 23.62 17.76
N ALA A 166 -0.86 23.19 16.57
CA ALA A 166 -1.25 21.91 15.99
C ALA A 166 -0.58 20.72 16.70
N CYS A 167 0.69 20.86 17.10
CA CYS A 167 1.42 19.80 17.80
C CYS A 167 0.96 19.64 19.24
N LYS A 168 0.46 20.70 19.90
CA LYS A 168 0.14 20.77 21.33
C LYS A 168 1.34 20.44 22.24
N TRP A 169 2.56 20.79 21.81
CA TRP A 169 3.80 20.60 22.56
C TRP A 169 4.22 21.89 23.24
N ASN A 170 5.18 21.78 24.17
CA ASN A 170 5.83 22.98 24.68
C ASN A 170 6.77 23.59 23.62
N SER A 171 7.07 24.87 23.77
CA SER A 171 7.89 25.62 22.81
C SER A 171 9.29 25.03 22.65
N LYS A 172 9.93 24.60 23.75
CA LYS A 172 11.30 24.09 23.75
C LYS A 172 11.42 22.76 22.98
N ASP A 173 10.44 21.88 23.15
CA ASP A 173 10.44 20.57 22.46
C ASP A 173 10.20 20.76 20.97
N LEU A 174 9.30 21.67 20.58
CA LEU A 174 9.07 21.97 19.17
C LEU A 174 10.34 22.57 18.54
N ASP A 175 10.97 23.54 19.19
CA ASP A 175 12.17 24.19 18.66
C ASP A 175 13.31 23.18 18.46
N LYS A 176 13.56 22.32 19.44
CA LYS A 176 14.58 21.27 19.33
C LYS A 176 14.35 20.35 18.13
N ILE A 177 13.09 20.02 17.85
CA ILE A 177 12.75 19.16 16.71
C ILE A 177 12.92 19.91 15.40
N LEU A 178 12.42 21.15 15.32
CA LEU A 178 12.58 21.98 14.12
C LEU A 178 14.05 22.23 13.79
N ASP A 179 14.88 22.55 14.79
CA ASP A 179 16.33 22.73 14.60
C ASP A 179 16.99 21.46 14.05
N THR A 180 16.64 20.30 14.60
CA THR A 180 17.18 19.01 14.11
C THR A 180 16.73 18.72 12.69
N MET A 181 15.48 19.00 12.34
CA MET A 181 14.95 18.80 10.97
C MET A 181 15.57 19.77 9.96
N VAL A 182 15.90 20.98 10.38
CA VAL A 182 16.62 21.98 9.55
C VAL A 182 18.06 21.53 9.33
N GLN A 183 18.77 21.10 10.39
CA GLN A 183 20.12 20.57 10.31
C GLN A 183 20.21 19.31 9.40
N ALA A 184 19.20 18.46 9.46
CA ALA A 184 19.06 17.29 8.60
C ALA A 184 18.62 17.63 7.16
N ASN A 185 18.52 18.93 6.82
CA ASN A 185 18.14 19.39 5.47
C ASN A 185 16.72 18.97 5.01
N VAL A 186 15.84 18.61 5.95
CA VAL A 186 14.45 18.18 5.69
C VAL A 186 13.51 19.39 5.57
N LEU A 187 13.79 20.47 6.32
CA LEU A 187 13.00 21.70 6.32
C LEU A 187 13.79 22.87 5.76
N GLU A 188 13.09 23.70 5.00
CA GLU A 188 13.53 25.03 4.60
C GLU A 188 12.87 26.08 5.50
N VAL A 189 13.67 27.05 5.95
CA VAL A 189 13.22 28.14 6.84
C VAL A 189 13.22 29.44 6.05
N ARG A 190 12.09 30.15 6.09
CA ARG A 190 11.94 31.49 5.49
C ARG A 190 11.43 32.46 6.55
N SER A 191 12.10 33.61 6.65
CA SER A 191 11.68 34.68 7.53
C SER A 191 11.08 35.82 6.72
N HIS A 192 9.85 36.22 7.07
CA HIS A 192 9.19 37.36 6.48
C HIS A 192 9.02 38.47 7.53
N PRO A 193 9.38 39.71 7.21
CA PRO A 193 9.11 40.84 8.09
C PRO A 193 7.58 41.05 8.19
N ALA A 194 7.06 41.12 9.41
CA ALA A 194 5.68 41.47 9.66
C ALA A 194 5.53 42.99 9.77
N SER A 195 4.33 43.51 9.48
CA SER A 195 4.01 44.94 9.49
C SER A 195 4.26 45.66 10.82
N ASN A 196 4.47 44.88 11.89
CA ASN A 196 4.75 45.39 13.27
C ASN A 196 6.25 45.34 13.64
N GLY A 197 7.16 45.18 12.68
CA GLY A 197 8.61 45.15 12.89
C GLY A 197 9.14 43.84 13.47
N LYS A 198 8.29 42.83 13.71
CA LYS A 198 8.71 41.48 14.13
C LYS A 198 8.80 40.58 12.92
N SER A 199 9.83 39.73 12.85
CA SER A 199 9.93 38.72 11.79
C SER A 199 9.10 37.47 12.18
N THR A 200 8.37 36.94 11.22
CA THR A 200 7.66 35.66 11.37
C THR A 200 8.41 34.56 10.61
N THR A 201 8.74 33.50 11.30
CA THR A 201 9.44 32.35 10.72
C THR A 201 8.43 31.33 10.18
N TYR A 202 8.65 30.91 8.94
CA TYR A 202 7.86 29.92 8.22
C TYR A 202 8.71 28.72 7.85
N TYR A 203 8.08 27.56 7.81
CA TYR A 203 8.70 26.27 7.49
C TYR A 203 8.01 25.65 6.29
N SER A 204 8.81 25.11 5.38
CA SER A 204 8.35 24.28 4.25
C SER A 204 9.21 23.03 4.15
N ILE A 205 8.64 21.96 3.58
CA ILE A 205 9.40 20.73 3.33
C ILE A 205 10.28 20.98 2.11
N ARG A 206 11.53 20.57 2.21
CA ARG A 206 12.45 20.59 1.09
C ARG A 206 12.17 19.37 0.21
N ASN A 207 11.87 19.61 -1.06
CA ASN A 207 11.70 18.55 -2.08
C ASN A 207 13.05 18.04 -2.56
#